data_cd90ebaa7c5aa2f6238d30beffae2629
#
_entry.id   cd90ebaa7c5aa2f6238d30beffae2629
#
_cell.length_a   1.000
_cell.length_b   1.000
_cell.length_c   1.000
_cell.angle_alpha   90.00
_cell.angle_beta   90.00
_cell.angle_gamma   90.00
#
_symmetry.space_group_name_H-M   'P 1'
#
loop_
_entity.id
_entity.type
_entity.pdbx_description
1 polymer ?
#
loop_
_entity_poly.entity_id
_entity_poly.type
_entity_poly.pdbx_seq_one_letter_code
_entity_poly.pdbx_strand_id
1 'polypeptide(L)' 'MKRDALIKDLVKNGCYLKRHGSKHDIHANAKNGKQAPIPRHAEIKDSLVRLIKKQLSV' A
#
# COMPACT_ATOMS: atom_id res chain seq x y z
N MET A 1 -7.64 -3.10 -9.47
CA MET A 1 -6.91 -1.82 -9.54
C MET A 1 -5.46 -2.07 -9.90
N LYS A 2 -4.89 -1.29 -10.78
CA LYS A 2 -3.48 -1.43 -11.12
C LYS A 2 -2.60 -1.01 -9.93
N ARG A 3 -1.53 -1.77 -9.71
CA ARG A 3 -0.61 -1.51 -8.60
C ARG A 3 -0.07 -0.08 -8.62
N ASP A 4 0.33 0.40 -9.79
CA ASP A 4 0.88 1.75 -9.92
C ASP A 4 -0.13 2.82 -9.52
N ALA A 5 -1.40 2.64 -9.88
CA ALA A 5 -2.47 3.55 -9.50
C ALA A 5 -2.70 3.53 -7.99
N LEU A 6 -2.66 2.35 -7.37
CA LEU A 6 -2.78 2.21 -5.92
C LEU A 6 -1.63 2.93 -5.21
N ILE A 7 -0.40 2.73 -5.66
CA ILE A 7 0.77 3.38 -5.05
C ILE A 7 0.65 4.91 -5.15
N LYS A 8 0.25 5.44 -6.31
CA LYS A 8 0.05 6.89 -6.47
C LYS A 8 -1.00 7.43 -5.50
N ASP A 9 -2.09 6.70 -5.34
CA ASP A 9 -3.17 7.07 -4.42
C ASP A 9 -2.66 7.07 -2.97
N LEU A 10 -1.91 6.06 -2.57
CA LEU A 10 -1.34 5.96 -1.23
C LEU A 10 -0.34 7.10 -0.97
N VAL A 11 0.48 7.46 -1.94
CA VAL A 11 1.42 8.58 -1.82
C VAL A 11 0.68 9.88 -1.58
N LYS A 12 -0.43 10.12 -2.27
CA LYS A 12 -1.28 11.30 -2.05
C LYS A 12 -1.82 11.37 -0.62
N ASN A 13 -1.99 10.22 0.02
CA ASN A 13 -2.51 10.12 1.38
C ASN A 13 -1.41 10.05 2.45
N GLY A 14 -0.17 10.35 2.10
CA GLY A 14 0.93 10.41 3.05
C GLY A 14 1.61 9.08 3.30
N CYS A 15 1.38 8.08 2.47
CA CYS A 15 2.05 6.79 2.58
C CYS A 15 3.34 6.76 1.76
N TYR A 16 4.29 5.95 2.19
CA TYR A 16 5.58 5.84 1.52
C TYR A 16 6.09 4.41 1.59
N LEU A 17 7.01 4.07 0.70
CA LEU A 17 7.69 2.78 0.71
C LEU A 17 8.67 2.75 1.89
N LYS A 18 8.40 1.90 2.87
CA LYS A 18 9.26 1.77 4.04
C LYS A 18 10.43 0.84 3.80
N ARG A 19 10.16 -0.33 3.19
CA ARG A 19 11.21 -1.30 2.88
C ARG A 19 10.70 -2.31 1.86
N HIS A 20 11.64 -2.99 1.20
CA HIS A 20 11.35 -4.12 0.33
C HIS A 20 11.37 -5.41 1.16
N GLY A 21 10.26 -6.14 1.13
CA GLY A 21 10.21 -7.49 1.69
C GLY A 21 10.56 -8.52 0.63
N SER A 22 10.55 -9.80 1.00
CA SER A 22 10.89 -10.90 0.07
C SER A 22 9.89 -11.03 -1.09
N LYS A 23 8.59 -10.91 -0.80
CA LYS A 23 7.52 -11.03 -1.80
C LYS A 23 6.61 -9.81 -1.88
N HIS A 24 6.75 -8.89 -0.94
CA HIS A 24 5.89 -7.73 -0.82
C HIS A 24 6.75 -6.51 -0.48
N ASP A 25 6.28 -5.35 -0.90
CA ASP A 25 6.86 -4.08 -0.47
C ASP A 25 6.03 -3.56 0.70
N ILE A 26 6.70 -3.18 1.79
CA ILE A 26 6.02 -2.65 2.97
C ILE A 26 5.88 -1.15 2.83
N HIS A 27 4.64 -0.67 2.81
CA HIS A 27 4.32 0.75 2.80
C HIS A 27 3.85 1.17 4.19
N ALA A 28 4.12 2.42 4.55
CA ALA A 28 3.73 2.97 5.84
C ALA A 28 3.04 4.30 5.65
N ASN A 29 2.12 4.62 6.56
CA ASN A 29 1.47 5.93 6.61
C ASN A 29 2.26 6.81 7.57
N ALA A 30 2.83 7.91 7.06
CA ALA A 30 3.64 8.83 7.85
C ALA A 30 2.86 9.50 8.98
N LYS A 31 1.54 9.60 8.85
CA LYS A 31 0.68 10.28 9.83
C LYS A 31 0.42 9.44 11.08
N ASN A 32 0.36 8.11 10.96
CA ASN A 32 -0.03 7.24 12.07
C ASN A 32 0.93 6.08 12.33
N GLY A 33 1.95 5.91 11.48
CA GLY A 33 2.90 4.81 11.62
C GLY A 33 2.38 3.43 11.24
N LYS A 34 1.14 3.31 10.76
CA LYS A 34 0.59 2.02 10.35
C LYS A 34 1.24 1.55 9.06
N GLN A 35 1.34 0.23 8.91
CA GLN A 35 2.02 -0.39 7.80
C GLN A 35 1.14 -1.43 7.13
N ALA A 36 1.38 -1.67 5.84
CA ALA A 36 0.70 -2.73 5.10
C ALA A 36 1.62 -3.31 4.04
N PRO A 37 1.58 -4.63 3.83
CA PRO A 37 2.31 -5.26 2.73
C PRO A 37 1.54 -5.08 1.43
N ILE A 38 2.23 -4.69 0.37
CA ILE A 38 1.64 -4.55 -0.96
C ILE A 38 2.33 -5.53 -1.90
N PRO A 39 1.57 -6.46 -2.51
CA PRO A 39 2.17 -7.45 -3.41
C PRO A 39 2.71 -6.77 -4.67
N ARG A 40 3.70 -7.41 -5.29
CA ARG A 40 4.34 -6.89 -6.50
C ARG A 40 3.63 -7.31 -7.79
N HIS A 41 2.37 -7.70 -7.70
CA HIS A 41 1.56 -8.01 -8.88
C HIS A 41 1.13 -6.72 -9.57
N ALA A 42 1.11 -6.74 -10.89
CA ALA A 42 0.69 -5.57 -11.68
C ALA A 42 -0.76 -5.18 -11.40
N GLU A 43 -1.61 -6.14 -11.08
CA GLU A 43 -3.02 -5.94 -10.80
C GLU A 43 -3.34 -6.37 -9.37
N ILE A 44 -3.99 -5.52 -8.60
CA ILE A 44 -4.37 -5.79 -7.21
C ILE A 44 -5.89 -5.94 -7.14
N LYS A 45 -6.37 -7.04 -6.53
CA LYS A 45 -7.80 -7.28 -6.35
C LYS A 45 -8.43 -6.18 -5.50
N ASP A 46 -9.67 -5.82 -5.81
CA ASP A 46 -10.38 -4.75 -5.08
C ASP A 46 -10.52 -5.06 -3.59
N SER A 47 -10.75 -6.30 -3.23
CA SER A 47 -10.82 -6.71 -1.82
C SER A 47 -9.51 -6.46 -1.09
N LEU A 48 -8.39 -6.72 -1.76
CA LEU A 48 -7.07 -6.47 -1.18
C LEU A 48 -6.76 -4.98 -1.11
N VAL A 49 -7.19 -4.20 -2.11
CA VAL A 49 -7.05 -2.73 -2.09
C VAL A 49 -7.74 -2.16 -0.85
N ARG A 50 -8.97 -2.60 -0.56
CA ARG A 50 -9.71 -2.16 0.63
C ARG A 50 -9.00 -2.53 1.91
N LEU A 51 -8.47 -3.75 1.99
CA LEU A 51 -7.73 -4.21 3.17
C LEU A 51 -6.46 -3.37 3.38
N ILE A 52 -5.70 -3.11 2.33
CA ILE A 52 -4.49 -2.29 2.40
C ILE A 52 -4.83 -0.89 2.90
N LYS A 53 -5.86 -0.26 2.33
CA LYS A 53 -6.29 1.07 2.75
C LYS A 53 -6.74 1.08 4.20
N LYS A 54 -7.46 0.05 4.64
CA LYS A 54 -7.89 -0.08 6.02
C LYS A 54 -6.69 -0.21 6.96
N GLN A 55 -5.71 -1.03 6.61
CA GLN A 55 -4.51 -1.22 7.42
C GLN A 55 -3.69 0.07 7.53
N LEU A 56 -3.68 0.88 6.49
CA LEU A 56 -2.98 2.17 6.48
C LEU A 56 -3.83 3.33 6.98
N SER A 57 -5.11 3.11 7.22
CA SER A 57 -6.08 4.13 7.67
C SER A 57 -6.21 5.29 6.68
N VAL A 58 -6.34 4.95 5.41
CA VAL A 58 -6.57 5.95 4.35
C VAL A 58 -7.86 5.69 3.58
#